data_1618c50a8de6fc8dc1786785cd92bc3d
#
_entry.id   1618c50a8de6fc8dc1786785cd92bc3d
#
_cell.length_a   1.000
_cell.length_b   1.000
_cell.length_c   1.000
_cell.angle_alpha   90.00
_cell.angle_beta   90.00
_cell.angle_gamma   90.00
#
_symmetry.space_group_name_H-M   'P 1'
#
loop_
_entity.id
_entity.type
_entity.pdbx_description
1 polymer ?
#
loop_
_entity_poly.entity_id
_entity_poly.type
_entity_poly.pdbx_seq_one_letter_code
_entity_poly.pdbx_strand_id
1 'polypeptide(L)'
;MQHAAPPKRRVWLLGVGAVVVVVMLWGVVAWRDRDDSSATAATDGGGQQTAAEVPETTTTTRPPYDGWVDPLSSGEKWDVETDGYLTFRGNPTRSWYGEGPVPSDPQVLWTYPGAGGMCGRSSDGGNVSTWCGDGWTGNPNVFERDGRTWVSFGGYDYGLHWLDADTGEEIVDTYTTGDLAKGSMTTDPDGFPLSYKGSRDSNFYVVATDRGEQPEVLWKLNAYDYGVQKIWNDDFDGAALVIDDHLFVSGENSWFYIVKLNRGYDAAGKVTVAPQLVATLPSFDDQLAVDAPDRHWSIETSPTISGNTLYFANSAGLIQGFDISRVKDGVAPTRVFRYWTGDDTDATIVADADGTLYVGSEWEKGNARSKQVGQMMKLDPSRPDDPLVWSLPDQVAGKAGIWATPALGDGVVYFATNAGRVLGVDKVTGEVLWEKNLGSQTWGSPVVVDDTLIEGDCEGNLNAYDVSDPRVDPPLEWTVELDGCIETTPAVWRGRIYLATRSGQFYALGDPDDPAATTTSSSTGSATPG
;
A
#
# COMPACT_ATOMS: atom_id res chain seq x y z
N MET A 1 0.08 -28.25 34.00
CA MET A 1 0.45 -29.66 33.82
C MET A 1 1.38 -29.70 32.61
N GLN A 2 2.62 -30.07 32.87
CA GLN A 2 3.68 -30.14 31.84
C GLN A 2 3.43 -31.35 30.93
N HIS A 3 3.39 -31.17 29.62
CA HIS A 3 3.46 -32.26 28.67
C HIS A 3 4.86 -32.32 28.05
N ALA A 4 5.48 -33.48 28.24
CA ALA A 4 6.82 -33.81 27.77
C ALA A 4 6.83 -34.14 26.29
N ALA A 5 7.91 -33.72 25.58
CA ALA A 5 8.18 -34.01 24.19
C ALA A 5 8.65 -35.46 23.97
N PRO A 6 8.33 -36.10 22.82
CA PRO A 6 8.82 -37.43 22.49
C PRO A 6 10.24 -37.42 21.90
N PRO A 7 10.98 -38.55 21.97
CA PRO A 7 12.41 -38.62 21.65
C PRO A 7 12.70 -38.73 20.15
N LYS A 8 13.77 -38.07 19.71
CA LYS A 8 14.30 -38.08 18.36
C LYS A 8 14.90 -39.45 17.99
N ARG A 9 14.43 -40.07 16.91
CA ARG A 9 15.08 -41.21 16.26
C ARG A 9 16.09 -40.71 15.22
N ARG A 10 17.36 -41.09 15.39
CA ARG A 10 18.43 -40.93 14.38
C ARG A 10 18.28 -42.03 13.33
N VAL A 11 18.22 -41.64 12.07
CA VAL A 11 18.37 -42.54 10.92
C VAL A 11 19.63 -42.13 10.19
N TRP A 12 20.57 -43.09 10.06
CA TRP A 12 21.75 -43.00 9.24
C TRP A 12 21.41 -43.42 7.81
N LEU A 13 21.76 -42.63 6.83
CA LEU A 13 21.78 -43.06 5.43
C LEU A 13 23.15 -42.75 4.82
N LEU A 14 23.71 -43.80 4.31
CA LEU A 14 24.99 -43.86 3.62
C LEU A 14 24.84 -43.25 2.20
N GLY A 15 25.86 -42.50 1.80
CA GLY A 15 25.92 -41.89 0.48
C GLY A 15 26.33 -42.85 -0.62
N VAL A 16 25.88 -42.56 -1.83
CA VAL A 16 26.48 -43.06 -3.08
C VAL A 16 26.61 -41.83 -4.01
N GLY A 17 27.86 -41.54 -4.34
CA GLY A 17 28.17 -40.45 -5.27
C GLY A 17 27.99 -40.88 -6.73
N ALA A 18 27.49 -39.97 -7.53
CA ALA A 18 27.56 -40.06 -8.98
C ALA A 18 28.23 -38.79 -9.52
N VAL A 19 29.37 -38.98 -10.16
CA VAL A 19 30.13 -37.95 -10.87
C VAL A 19 29.54 -37.81 -12.28
N VAL A 20 29.04 -36.62 -12.65
CA VAL A 20 28.69 -36.29 -14.02
C VAL A 20 29.71 -35.29 -14.57
N VAL A 21 30.44 -35.71 -15.59
CA VAL A 21 31.37 -34.87 -16.35
C VAL A 21 30.58 -34.16 -17.44
N VAL A 22 30.58 -32.81 -17.42
CA VAL A 22 30.04 -31.99 -18.53
C VAL A 22 31.19 -31.43 -19.34
N VAL A 23 31.20 -31.79 -20.63
CA VAL A 23 32.18 -31.32 -21.62
C VAL A 23 31.68 -29.96 -22.17
N MET A 24 32.50 -28.92 -22.02
CA MET A 24 32.27 -27.63 -22.66
C MET A 24 32.78 -27.65 -24.11
N LEU A 25 31.89 -27.32 -25.05
CA LEU A 25 32.25 -27.02 -26.43
C LEU A 25 32.32 -25.50 -26.62
N TRP A 26 33.49 -25.00 -26.94
CA TRP A 26 33.73 -23.62 -27.34
C TRP A 26 33.39 -23.43 -28.82
N GLY A 27 32.50 -22.53 -29.14
CA GLY A 27 32.22 -22.03 -30.48
C GLY A 27 32.82 -20.65 -30.67
N VAL A 28 33.89 -20.57 -31.47
CA VAL A 28 34.49 -19.31 -31.94
C VAL A 28 33.71 -18.78 -33.11
N VAL A 29 33.21 -17.55 -33.03
CA VAL A 29 32.69 -16.80 -34.20
C VAL A 29 33.60 -15.59 -34.45
N ALA A 30 34.16 -15.56 -35.66
CA ALA A 30 35.13 -14.59 -36.11
C ALA A 30 34.52 -13.23 -36.44
N TRP A 31 35.21 -12.20 -36.06
CA TRP A 31 35.03 -10.82 -36.50
C TRP A 31 35.46 -10.66 -37.96
N ARG A 32 34.76 -9.82 -38.69
CA ARG A 32 35.18 -9.32 -39.98
C ARG A 32 35.08 -7.81 -40.00
N ASP A 33 36.25 -7.17 -39.93
CA ASP A 33 36.47 -5.76 -40.22
C ASP A 33 36.12 -5.43 -41.68
N ARG A 34 35.58 -4.24 -41.87
CA ARG A 34 35.72 -3.50 -43.11
C ARG A 34 35.87 -2.02 -42.81
N ASP A 35 37.10 -1.55 -42.91
CA ASP A 35 37.46 -0.18 -43.20
C ASP A 35 36.96 0.22 -44.60
N ASP A 36 36.56 1.43 -44.82
CA ASP A 36 37.25 2.33 -45.74
C ASP A 36 36.74 3.79 -45.64
N SER A 37 37.74 4.63 -45.60
CA SER A 37 37.86 6.05 -45.56
C SER A 37 37.30 6.80 -46.76
N SER A 38 36.89 8.05 -46.61
CA SER A 38 37.52 9.18 -47.32
C SER A 38 37.02 10.53 -46.82
N ALA A 39 37.97 11.36 -46.45
CA ALA A 39 37.83 12.78 -46.17
C ALA A 39 37.76 13.62 -47.46
N THR A 40 36.99 14.72 -47.41
CA THR A 40 37.33 15.94 -48.18
C THR A 40 36.82 17.20 -47.46
N ALA A 41 37.65 18.22 -47.53
CA ALA A 41 37.64 19.42 -46.77
C ALA A 41 36.72 20.56 -47.29
N ALA A 42 36.28 21.35 -46.35
CA ALA A 42 36.08 22.79 -46.26
C ALA A 42 35.57 23.61 -47.46
N THR A 43 34.52 24.41 -47.23
CA THR A 43 34.60 25.88 -47.48
C THR A 43 33.57 26.62 -46.61
N ASP A 44 34.03 27.75 -46.14
CA ASP A 44 33.47 28.81 -45.37
C ASP A 44 32.20 29.44 -45.95
N GLY A 45 31.23 29.84 -45.12
CA GLY A 45 30.06 30.61 -45.54
C GLY A 45 29.17 30.96 -44.37
N GLY A 46 29.38 32.19 -43.82
CA GLY A 46 28.58 32.72 -42.75
C GLY A 46 27.07 32.80 -43.06
N GLY A 47 26.27 32.34 -42.16
CA GLY A 47 24.81 32.44 -42.18
C GLY A 47 24.27 32.57 -40.78
N GLN A 48 23.51 33.63 -40.55
CA GLN A 48 22.81 33.97 -39.32
C GLN A 48 22.10 32.75 -38.71
N GLN A 49 22.37 32.49 -37.41
CA GLN A 49 21.57 31.58 -36.62
C GLN A 49 20.19 32.21 -36.34
N THR A 50 19.17 31.76 -37.05
CA THR A 50 17.80 31.87 -36.59
C THR A 50 17.62 30.89 -35.43
N ALA A 51 17.15 31.40 -34.30
CA ALA A 51 16.78 30.59 -33.14
C ALA A 51 15.81 29.49 -33.61
N ALA A 52 16.16 28.24 -33.35
CA ALA A 52 15.25 27.11 -33.53
C ALA A 52 14.09 27.29 -32.55
N GLU A 53 12.86 27.38 -33.07
CA GLU A 53 11.65 27.23 -32.28
C GLU A 53 11.73 25.86 -31.58
N VAL A 54 11.66 25.89 -30.25
CA VAL A 54 11.41 24.71 -29.43
C VAL A 54 10.03 24.18 -29.87
N PRO A 55 9.89 22.91 -30.30
CA PRO A 55 8.57 22.40 -30.61
C PRO A 55 7.71 22.48 -29.37
N GLU A 56 6.58 23.18 -29.46
CA GLU A 56 5.52 23.12 -28.45
C GLU A 56 5.18 21.66 -28.26
N THR A 57 5.37 21.16 -27.05
CA THR A 57 4.92 19.85 -26.62
C THR A 57 3.39 19.88 -26.70
N THR A 58 2.82 19.38 -27.78
CA THR A 58 1.39 19.15 -27.86
C THR A 58 1.05 18.10 -26.80
N THR A 59 0.55 18.57 -25.67
CA THR A 59 -0.11 17.70 -24.67
C THR A 59 -1.32 17.10 -25.38
N THR A 60 -1.18 15.90 -25.91
CA THR A 60 -2.32 15.11 -26.38
C THR A 60 -3.15 14.76 -25.15
N THR A 61 -4.19 15.52 -24.90
CA THR A 61 -5.18 15.18 -23.87
C THR A 61 -5.81 13.85 -24.27
N ARG A 62 -5.51 12.81 -23.50
CA ARG A 62 -6.13 11.49 -23.64
C ARG A 62 -7.64 11.64 -23.42
N PRO A 63 -8.49 10.95 -24.21
CA PRO A 63 -9.94 10.94 -23.94
C PRO A 63 -10.19 10.44 -22.52
N PRO A 64 -11.21 10.98 -21.81
CA PRO A 64 -11.62 10.45 -20.51
C PRO A 64 -11.89 8.94 -20.61
N TYR A 65 -11.43 8.19 -19.62
CA TYR A 65 -11.68 6.77 -19.54
C TYR A 65 -13.15 6.50 -19.21
N ASP A 66 -13.80 5.62 -19.98
CA ASP A 66 -15.20 5.22 -19.76
C ASP A 66 -15.24 3.92 -18.91
N GLY A 67 -14.95 4.05 -17.63
CA GLY A 67 -14.91 2.94 -16.67
C GLY A 67 -14.70 3.46 -15.25
N TRP A 68 -14.41 2.55 -14.31
CA TRP A 68 -14.20 2.93 -12.92
C TRP A 68 -12.81 3.53 -12.68
N VAL A 69 -11.77 2.87 -13.15
CA VAL A 69 -10.37 3.30 -12.94
C VAL A 69 -9.59 3.02 -14.21
N ASP A 70 -9.00 4.05 -14.79
CA ASP A 70 -8.13 3.88 -15.94
C ASP A 70 -6.91 3.03 -15.56
N PRO A 71 -6.67 1.84 -16.17
CA PRO A 71 -5.49 1.04 -15.85
C PRO A 71 -4.18 1.81 -16.05
N LEU A 72 -4.14 2.73 -17.01
CA LEU A 72 -2.94 3.54 -17.29
C LEU A 72 -2.68 4.64 -16.24
N SER A 73 -3.55 4.79 -15.22
CA SER A 73 -3.27 5.62 -14.04
C SER A 73 -2.43 4.90 -12.98
N SER A 74 -2.04 3.65 -13.24
CA SER A 74 -1.08 2.96 -12.36
C SER A 74 0.26 3.71 -12.32
N GLY A 75 0.78 3.92 -11.12
CA GLY A 75 1.98 4.72 -10.89
C GLY A 75 1.75 6.23 -10.82
N GLU A 76 0.56 6.70 -11.19
CA GLU A 76 0.24 8.12 -11.21
C GLU A 76 -0.52 8.55 -9.95
N LYS A 77 -0.36 9.82 -9.56
CA LYS A 77 -1.18 10.44 -8.52
C LYS A 77 -2.66 10.29 -8.87
N TRP A 78 -3.48 10.02 -7.86
CA TRP A 78 -4.92 9.97 -8.07
C TRP A 78 -5.46 11.34 -8.49
N ASP A 79 -5.98 11.42 -9.71
CA ASP A 79 -6.55 12.65 -10.30
C ASP A 79 -7.97 12.88 -9.77
N VAL A 80 -8.08 13.55 -8.63
CA VAL A 80 -9.33 13.83 -7.89
C VAL A 80 -9.30 15.24 -7.31
N GLU A 81 -10.43 15.71 -6.73
CA GLU A 81 -10.57 17.08 -6.23
C GLU A 81 -9.67 17.36 -5.00
N THR A 82 -9.54 16.40 -4.09
CA THR A 82 -8.67 16.52 -2.92
C THR A 82 -7.22 16.24 -3.29
N ASP A 83 -6.37 17.26 -3.22
CA ASP A 83 -4.94 17.10 -3.44
C ASP A 83 -4.29 16.38 -2.26
N GLY A 84 -3.69 15.20 -2.47
CA GLY A 84 -3.10 14.45 -1.35
C GLY A 84 -2.81 12.98 -1.62
N TYR A 85 -2.25 12.36 -0.59
CA TYR A 85 -2.05 10.92 -0.43
C TYR A 85 -3.22 10.38 0.41
N LEU A 86 -4.32 9.98 -0.26
CA LEU A 86 -5.67 9.93 0.33
C LEU A 86 -6.11 8.58 0.87
N THR A 87 -5.41 7.51 0.55
CA THR A 87 -5.76 6.12 0.91
C THR A 87 -4.50 5.27 0.90
N PHE A 88 -4.61 4.02 1.32
CA PHE A 88 -3.49 3.09 1.25
C PHE A 88 -2.90 3.00 -0.16
N ARG A 89 -1.57 3.23 -0.29
CA ARG A 89 -0.84 3.23 -1.57
C ARG A 89 -1.41 4.23 -2.59
N GLY A 90 -1.99 5.33 -2.10
CA GLY A 90 -2.27 6.59 -2.78
C GLY A 90 -3.37 6.61 -3.84
N ASN A 91 -3.56 5.55 -4.62
CA ASN A 91 -4.50 5.50 -5.73
C ASN A 91 -5.28 4.17 -5.78
N PRO A 92 -6.34 4.05 -6.59
CA PRO A 92 -7.15 2.82 -6.66
C PRO A 92 -6.41 1.58 -7.15
N THR A 93 -5.33 1.71 -7.93
CA THR A 93 -4.46 0.61 -8.37
C THR A 93 -3.41 0.22 -7.34
N ARG A 94 -3.31 0.97 -6.23
CA ARG A 94 -2.38 0.77 -5.11
C ARG A 94 -0.90 0.93 -5.49
N SER A 95 -0.60 1.82 -6.43
CA SER A 95 0.69 1.91 -7.09
C SER A 95 1.33 3.30 -7.08
N TRP A 96 0.77 4.27 -6.34
CA TRP A 96 1.36 5.59 -6.15
C TRP A 96 1.70 5.80 -4.67
N TYR A 97 2.94 6.26 -4.37
CA TYR A 97 3.49 6.15 -3.01
C TYR A 97 3.80 7.49 -2.36
N GLY A 98 3.44 8.61 -2.97
CA GLY A 98 3.65 9.95 -2.46
C GLY A 98 4.13 10.94 -3.50
N GLU A 99 4.35 12.18 -3.05
CA GLU A 99 4.83 13.29 -3.88
C GLU A 99 6.12 13.84 -3.26
N GLY A 100 7.20 13.85 -4.04
CA GLY A 100 8.50 14.39 -3.63
C GLY A 100 8.55 15.91 -3.46
N PRO A 101 9.72 16.44 -3.16
CA PRO A 101 10.97 15.70 -3.06
C PRO A 101 11.04 14.80 -1.82
N VAL A 102 11.85 13.75 -1.88
CA VAL A 102 12.25 12.98 -0.69
C VAL A 102 13.30 13.79 0.08
N PRO A 103 13.21 13.92 1.42
CA PRO A 103 14.25 14.63 2.18
C PRO A 103 15.61 13.92 2.06
N SER A 104 16.68 14.72 1.98
CA SER A 104 18.05 14.24 1.74
C SER A 104 18.85 13.96 3.02
N ASP A 105 18.49 14.60 4.13
CA ASP A 105 19.08 14.42 5.48
C ASP A 105 17.97 14.49 6.54
N PRO A 106 16.99 13.56 6.50
CA PRO A 106 15.79 13.66 7.31
C PRO A 106 16.08 13.54 8.80
N GLN A 107 15.49 14.45 9.58
CA GLN A 107 15.49 14.44 11.03
C GLN A 107 14.06 14.46 11.54
N VAL A 108 13.86 14.06 12.80
CA VAL A 108 12.55 14.18 13.46
C VAL A 108 12.23 15.67 13.66
N LEU A 109 11.18 16.14 12.98
CA LEU A 109 10.70 17.52 13.10
C LEU A 109 9.75 17.66 14.28
N TRP A 110 8.84 16.71 14.44
CA TRP A 110 7.91 16.62 15.58
C TRP A 110 7.46 15.18 15.81
N THR A 111 6.89 14.92 16.99
CA THR A 111 6.28 13.65 17.38
C THR A 111 4.91 13.86 18.00
N TYR A 112 4.00 12.88 17.84
CA TYR A 112 2.67 12.86 18.44
C TYR A 112 2.42 11.49 19.08
N PRO A 113 1.72 11.38 20.24
CA PRO A 113 1.17 12.44 21.06
C PRO A 113 2.21 13.03 22.05
N GLY A 114 3.48 12.73 21.89
CA GLY A 114 4.52 13.12 22.84
C GLY A 114 4.58 12.16 24.04
N ALA A 115 4.20 12.63 25.24
CA ALA A 115 4.26 11.77 26.42
C ALA A 115 3.12 10.74 26.45
N GLY A 116 3.44 9.47 26.74
CA GLY A 116 2.46 8.40 26.97
C GLY A 116 2.21 7.45 25.81
N GLY A 117 2.41 7.92 24.58
CA GLY A 117 2.23 7.11 23.37
C GLY A 117 0.78 6.72 23.07
N MET A 118 0.51 6.36 21.80
CA MET A 118 -0.78 5.84 21.33
C MET A 118 -0.86 4.35 21.64
N CYS A 119 -1.43 3.97 22.78
CA CYS A 119 -1.49 2.57 23.21
C CYS A 119 -2.89 2.17 23.67
N GLY A 120 -3.35 1.02 23.20
CA GLY A 120 -4.60 0.39 23.61
C GLY A 120 -4.43 -1.10 23.96
N ARG A 121 -5.44 -1.70 24.56
CA ARG A 121 -5.48 -3.13 24.87
C ARG A 121 -6.51 -3.81 24.00
N SER A 122 -6.09 -4.79 23.24
CA SER A 122 -6.99 -5.54 22.37
C SER A 122 -6.77 -7.05 22.51
N SER A 123 -7.78 -7.83 22.15
CA SER A 123 -7.75 -9.29 22.20
C SER A 123 -7.42 -9.86 20.83
N ASP A 124 -6.41 -10.73 20.79
CA ASP A 124 -6.10 -11.53 19.62
C ASP A 124 -6.16 -13.01 19.99
N GLY A 125 -7.03 -13.77 19.31
CA GLY A 125 -7.26 -15.19 19.60
C GLY A 125 -7.63 -15.47 21.07
N GLY A 126 -8.23 -14.50 21.77
CA GLY A 126 -8.56 -14.56 23.19
C GLY A 126 -7.44 -14.14 24.14
N ASN A 127 -6.26 -13.78 23.61
CA ASN A 127 -5.16 -13.23 24.41
C ASN A 127 -5.21 -11.70 24.36
N VAL A 128 -5.33 -11.05 25.52
CA VAL A 128 -5.32 -9.58 25.62
C VAL A 128 -3.90 -9.08 25.76
N SER A 129 -3.46 -8.24 24.83
CA SER A 129 -2.15 -7.60 24.84
C SER A 129 -2.27 -6.08 24.70
N THR A 130 -1.18 -5.35 24.98
CA THR A 130 -1.08 -3.92 24.70
C THR A 130 -0.47 -3.73 23.33
N TRP A 131 -1.13 -2.92 22.51
CA TRP A 131 -0.72 -2.52 21.18
C TRP A 131 -0.41 -1.03 21.22
N CYS A 132 0.69 -0.61 20.61
CA CYS A 132 1.09 0.79 20.59
C CYS A 132 1.44 1.24 19.16
N GLY A 133 1.19 2.51 18.86
CA GLY A 133 1.47 3.14 17.58
C GLY A 133 0.30 3.10 16.60
N ASP A 134 0.62 2.94 15.37
CA ASP A 134 -0.24 2.68 14.21
C ASP A 134 0.48 1.64 13.34
N GLY A 135 -0.19 1.00 12.44
CA GLY A 135 0.47 0.02 11.59
C GLY A 135 -0.49 -0.92 10.86
N TRP A 136 -0.21 -2.23 10.94
CA TRP A 136 -0.85 -3.25 10.11
C TRP A 136 -0.67 -2.95 8.62
N THR A 137 0.58 -2.63 8.26
CA THR A 137 1.06 -2.17 6.96
C THR A 137 0.42 -0.89 6.41
N GLY A 138 -0.51 -0.27 7.14
CA GLY A 138 -1.18 0.96 6.72
C GLY A 138 -0.24 2.16 6.63
N ASN A 139 -0.62 3.17 5.83
CA ASN A 139 0.03 4.47 5.79
C ASN A 139 -0.88 5.57 6.34
N PRO A 140 -0.34 6.65 6.90
CA PRO A 140 -1.12 7.85 7.15
C PRO A 140 -1.52 8.53 5.84
N ASN A 141 -2.65 9.25 5.83
CA ASN A 141 -3.01 10.13 4.73
C ASN A 141 -2.39 11.51 4.93
N VAL A 142 -1.99 12.15 3.84
CA VAL A 142 -1.50 13.53 3.84
C VAL A 142 -2.20 14.28 2.72
N PHE A 143 -2.88 15.40 3.03
CA PHE A 143 -3.72 16.08 2.06
C PHE A 143 -3.89 17.56 2.35
N GLU A 144 -4.19 18.33 1.30
CA GLU A 144 -4.43 19.76 1.38
C GLU A 144 -5.90 20.05 1.67
N ARG A 145 -6.18 20.84 2.74
CA ARG A 145 -7.51 21.33 3.06
C ARG A 145 -7.46 22.63 3.84
N ASP A 146 -8.34 23.57 3.52
CA ASP A 146 -8.47 24.87 4.22
C ASP A 146 -7.16 25.67 4.29
N GLY A 147 -6.31 25.54 3.25
CA GLY A 147 -5.05 26.27 3.13
C GLY A 147 -3.92 25.77 4.02
N ARG A 148 -4.01 24.52 4.47
CA ARG A 148 -2.97 23.80 5.23
C ARG A 148 -2.89 22.34 4.83
N THR A 149 -1.78 21.72 5.12
CA THR A 149 -1.58 20.27 4.96
C THR A 149 -2.06 19.53 6.21
N TRP A 150 -2.92 18.55 6.02
CA TRP A 150 -3.46 17.68 7.08
C TRP A 150 -2.77 16.32 7.05
N VAL A 151 -2.57 15.72 8.21
CA VAL A 151 -2.23 14.30 8.37
C VAL A 151 -3.36 13.61 9.10
N SER A 152 -3.84 12.46 8.58
CA SER A 152 -4.88 11.69 9.27
C SER A 152 -4.56 10.20 9.28
N PHE A 153 -4.84 9.54 10.41
CA PHE A 153 -4.55 8.12 10.62
C PHE A 153 -5.42 7.52 11.73
N GLY A 154 -5.46 6.19 11.80
CA GLY A 154 -6.03 5.46 12.93
C GLY A 154 -4.93 4.99 13.86
N GLY A 155 -5.16 5.01 15.18
CA GLY A 155 -4.18 4.64 16.19
C GLY A 155 -4.55 3.40 16.99
N TYR A 156 -3.55 2.78 17.62
CA TYR A 156 -3.77 1.67 18.56
C TYR A 156 -4.24 2.13 19.95
N ASP A 157 -4.38 3.44 20.16
CA ASP A 157 -5.09 4.05 21.29
C ASP A 157 -6.61 4.17 21.07
N TYR A 158 -7.14 3.51 20.02
CA TYR A 158 -8.53 3.58 19.54
C TYR A 158 -8.87 4.90 18.86
N GLY A 159 -7.89 5.78 18.64
CA GLY A 159 -8.07 7.12 18.11
C GLY A 159 -8.17 7.14 16.58
N LEU A 160 -9.04 8.02 16.06
CA LEU A 160 -8.93 8.56 14.71
C LEU A 160 -8.42 9.98 14.86
N HIS A 161 -7.28 10.28 14.24
CA HIS A 161 -6.51 11.50 14.43
C HIS A 161 -6.47 12.35 13.18
N TRP A 162 -6.51 13.69 13.33
CA TRP A 162 -6.36 14.69 12.26
C TRP A 162 -5.43 15.80 12.76
N LEU A 163 -4.21 15.80 12.26
CA LEU A 163 -3.15 16.69 12.71
C LEU A 163 -2.76 17.68 11.62
N ASP A 164 -2.26 18.82 12.03
CA ASP A 164 -1.53 19.75 11.18
C ASP A 164 -0.16 19.13 10.84
N ALA A 165 0.12 18.99 9.55
CA ALA A 165 1.31 18.32 9.06
C ALA A 165 2.62 19.05 9.41
N ASP A 166 2.55 20.38 9.63
CA ASP A 166 3.72 21.19 9.97
C ASP A 166 4.06 21.13 11.45
N THR A 167 3.05 21.04 12.33
CA THR A 167 3.23 21.23 13.78
C THR A 167 2.96 19.97 14.60
N GLY A 168 2.19 19.00 14.06
CA GLY A 168 1.70 17.84 14.81
C GLY A 168 0.57 18.17 15.79
N GLU A 169 0.02 19.40 15.77
CA GLU A 169 -1.11 19.80 16.61
C GLU A 169 -2.43 19.24 16.04
N GLU A 170 -3.37 18.89 16.90
CA GLU A 170 -4.71 18.44 16.48
C GLU A 170 -5.48 19.58 15.81
N ILE A 171 -5.99 19.35 14.59
CA ILE A 171 -6.90 20.25 13.87
C ILE A 171 -8.35 19.95 14.26
N VAL A 172 -8.64 18.67 14.41
CA VAL A 172 -9.93 18.14 14.87
C VAL A 172 -9.63 17.20 16.03
N ASP A 173 -10.43 17.26 17.08
CA ASP A 173 -10.27 16.42 18.25
C ASP A 173 -10.31 14.93 17.86
N THR A 174 -9.50 14.13 18.54
CA THR A 174 -9.48 12.68 18.33
C THR A 174 -10.85 12.05 18.54
N TYR A 175 -11.36 11.31 17.55
CA TYR A 175 -12.53 10.45 17.73
C TYR A 175 -12.10 9.09 18.29
N THR A 176 -12.67 8.66 19.40
CA THR A 176 -12.36 7.36 20.02
C THR A 176 -13.34 6.29 19.55
N THR A 177 -12.85 5.24 18.91
CA THR A 177 -13.56 4.01 18.55
C THR A 177 -13.67 3.05 19.75
N GLY A 178 -14.29 1.90 19.57
CA GLY A 178 -14.42 0.90 20.64
C GLY A 178 -13.22 -0.02 20.85
N ASP A 179 -12.30 -0.10 19.86
CA ASP A 179 -11.08 -0.91 19.86
C ASP A 179 -10.06 -0.30 18.88
N LEU A 180 -8.92 -0.98 18.62
CA LEU A 180 -7.84 -0.51 17.74
C LEU A 180 -8.36 -0.11 16.36
N ALA A 181 -7.80 0.95 15.78
CA ALA A 181 -8.03 1.36 14.40
C ALA A 181 -6.79 1.02 13.57
N LYS A 182 -6.68 -0.24 13.09
CA LYS A 182 -5.56 -0.77 12.29
C LYS A 182 -5.66 -0.34 10.82
N GLY A 183 -4.54 -0.34 10.09
CA GLY A 183 -4.48 -0.03 8.67
C GLY A 183 -4.73 1.45 8.34
N SER A 184 -4.79 1.79 7.06
CA SER A 184 -4.94 3.19 6.61
C SER A 184 -6.37 3.71 6.77
N MET A 185 -6.48 4.99 7.09
CA MET A 185 -7.69 5.77 6.87
C MET A 185 -7.84 6.07 5.37
N THR A 186 -9.02 6.46 4.91
CA THR A 186 -9.23 7.06 3.60
C THR A 186 -9.84 8.44 3.79
N THR A 187 -9.26 9.46 3.14
CA THR A 187 -9.82 10.81 3.04
C THR A 187 -10.67 10.90 1.79
N ASP A 188 -11.77 11.64 1.85
CA ASP A 188 -12.69 11.78 0.73
C ASP A 188 -12.01 12.42 -0.49
N PRO A 189 -12.01 11.73 -1.66
CA PRO A 189 -11.31 12.22 -2.85
C PRO A 189 -12.03 13.38 -3.54
N ASP A 190 -13.36 13.50 -3.37
CA ASP A 190 -14.21 14.47 -4.07
C ASP A 190 -14.44 15.76 -3.25
N GLY A 191 -13.55 16.08 -2.31
CA GLY A 191 -13.55 17.32 -1.54
C GLY A 191 -14.53 17.38 -0.37
N PHE A 192 -15.36 16.36 -0.13
CA PHE A 192 -16.20 16.33 1.05
C PHE A 192 -15.36 16.24 2.34
N PRO A 193 -15.72 16.93 3.42
CA PRO A 193 -15.02 16.86 4.70
C PRO A 193 -15.34 15.54 5.43
N LEU A 194 -14.99 14.41 4.80
CA LEU A 194 -15.26 13.06 5.28
C LEU A 194 -13.97 12.24 5.37
N SER A 195 -13.92 11.40 6.39
CA SER A 195 -12.92 10.36 6.55
C SER A 195 -13.59 8.99 6.74
N TYR A 196 -12.96 7.94 6.25
CA TYR A 196 -13.48 6.58 6.20
C TYR A 196 -12.50 5.65 6.90
N LYS A 197 -12.93 4.93 7.95
CA LYS A 197 -12.00 4.11 8.73
C LYS A 197 -12.70 2.94 9.41
N GLY A 198 -12.09 1.78 9.34
CA GLY A 198 -12.47 0.61 10.09
C GLY A 198 -11.83 0.54 11.47
N SER A 199 -12.39 -0.30 12.35
CA SER A 199 -11.87 -0.58 13.69
C SER A 199 -12.13 -2.04 14.06
N ARG A 200 -11.40 -2.53 15.05
CA ARG A 200 -11.60 -3.85 15.65
C ARG A 200 -12.84 -3.95 16.54
N ASP A 201 -13.59 -2.88 16.67
CA ASP A 201 -14.87 -2.86 17.39
C ASP A 201 -16.07 -3.31 16.55
N SER A 202 -15.83 -4.04 15.47
CA SER A 202 -16.80 -4.53 14.52
C SER A 202 -17.47 -3.45 13.66
N ASN A 203 -16.94 -2.23 13.61
CA ASN A 203 -17.54 -1.13 12.84
C ASN A 203 -16.56 -0.50 11.84
N PHE A 204 -17.11 -0.14 10.69
CA PHE A 204 -16.51 0.78 9.74
C PHE A 204 -17.24 2.12 9.83
N TYR A 205 -16.51 3.22 9.89
CA TYR A 205 -16.99 4.56 10.19
C TYR A 205 -16.90 5.50 9.01
N VAL A 206 -17.93 6.33 8.83
CA VAL A 206 -17.93 7.54 7.98
C VAL A 206 -18.01 8.74 8.91
N VAL A 207 -16.94 9.51 8.97
CA VAL A 207 -16.74 10.58 9.95
C VAL A 207 -16.67 11.93 9.25
N ALA A 208 -17.48 12.89 9.68
CA ALA A 208 -17.44 14.27 9.22
C ALA A 208 -16.48 15.09 10.07
N THR A 209 -15.67 15.93 9.43
CA THR A 209 -14.67 16.82 10.07
C THR A 209 -15.02 18.30 9.94
N ASP A 210 -16.22 18.65 9.47
CA ASP A 210 -16.71 20.03 9.29
C ASP A 210 -17.61 20.53 10.44
N ARG A 211 -17.57 19.88 11.60
CA ARG A 211 -18.40 20.21 12.78
C ARG A 211 -17.73 21.14 13.78
N GLY A 212 -16.61 21.78 13.42
CA GLY A 212 -15.70 22.50 14.30
C GLY A 212 -14.64 21.56 14.86
N GLU A 213 -14.27 21.70 16.12
CA GLU A 213 -13.23 20.85 16.75
C GLU A 213 -13.68 19.38 16.95
N GLN A 214 -14.99 19.14 17.09
CA GLN A 214 -15.53 17.80 17.35
C GLN A 214 -15.92 17.09 16.04
N PRO A 215 -15.34 15.91 15.72
CA PRO A 215 -15.77 15.10 14.58
C PRO A 215 -17.12 14.43 14.87
N GLU A 216 -17.90 14.16 13.83
CA GLU A 216 -19.20 13.50 13.94
C GLU A 216 -19.26 12.25 13.08
N VAL A 217 -19.65 11.12 13.65
CA VAL A 217 -19.95 9.91 12.90
C VAL A 217 -21.32 10.05 12.24
N LEU A 218 -21.32 10.12 10.91
CA LEU A 218 -22.56 10.22 10.14
C LEU A 218 -23.18 8.85 9.85
N TRP A 219 -22.36 7.83 9.77
CA TRP A 219 -22.81 6.46 9.51
C TRP A 219 -21.78 5.43 9.96
N LYS A 220 -22.28 4.24 10.28
CA LYS A 220 -21.47 3.04 10.58
C LYS A 220 -21.98 1.86 9.78
N LEU A 221 -21.04 1.05 9.27
CA LEU A 221 -21.31 -0.29 8.81
C LEU A 221 -20.86 -1.26 9.90
N ASN A 222 -21.79 -2.04 10.45
CA ASN A 222 -21.42 -3.08 11.42
C ASN A 222 -21.21 -4.42 10.71
N ALA A 223 -20.24 -5.21 11.16
CA ALA A 223 -19.88 -6.50 10.56
C ALA A 223 -21.03 -7.54 10.55
N TYR A 224 -22.11 -7.27 11.29
CA TYR A 224 -23.32 -8.10 11.36
C TYR A 224 -24.51 -7.51 10.60
N ASP A 225 -24.34 -6.37 9.93
CA ASP A 225 -25.39 -5.73 9.16
C ASP A 225 -25.74 -6.53 7.89
N TYR A 226 -26.87 -6.20 7.29
CA TYR A 226 -27.35 -6.73 6.01
C TYR A 226 -27.57 -8.24 5.97
N GLY A 227 -27.69 -8.89 7.14
CA GLY A 227 -27.97 -10.32 7.23
C GLY A 227 -26.83 -11.24 6.79
N VAL A 228 -25.63 -10.73 6.64
CA VAL A 228 -24.44 -11.55 6.37
C VAL A 228 -24.09 -12.39 7.61
N GLN A 229 -23.61 -13.60 7.37
CA GLN A 229 -23.10 -14.45 8.45
C GLN A 229 -21.60 -14.25 8.59
N LYS A 230 -21.16 -13.73 9.72
CA LYS A 230 -19.74 -13.70 10.08
C LYS A 230 -19.17 -15.12 10.06
N ILE A 231 -18.05 -15.32 9.36
CA ILE A 231 -17.41 -16.63 9.24
C ILE A 231 -16.13 -16.69 10.07
N TRP A 232 -15.35 -15.61 10.12
CA TRP A 232 -14.13 -15.56 10.89
C TRP A 232 -14.15 -14.46 11.94
N ASN A 233 -13.47 -13.36 11.74
CA ASN A 233 -13.40 -12.21 12.64
C ASN A 233 -14.52 -11.20 12.36
N ASP A 234 -14.46 -10.00 12.89
CA ASP A 234 -15.42 -8.92 12.65
C ASP A 234 -14.77 -7.53 12.54
N ASP A 235 -13.45 -7.49 12.40
CA ASP A 235 -12.66 -6.27 12.24
C ASP A 235 -12.80 -5.71 10.80
N PHE A 236 -12.40 -4.45 10.64
CA PHE A 236 -12.27 -3.78 9.34
C PHE A 236 -10.89 -3.14 9.24
N ASP A 237 -9.93 -3.84 8.69
CA ASP A 237 -8.52 -3.41 8.61
C ASP A 237 -8.15 -2.77 7.27
N GLY A 238 -8.72 -3.26 6.17
CA GLY A 238 -8.44 -2.73 4.83
C GLY A 238 -8.86 -1.27 4.64
N ALA A 239 -8.03 -0.48 3.98
CA ALA A 239 -8.35 0.88 3.58
C ALA A 239 -9.39 0.90 2.47
N ALA A 240 -10.51 1.58 2.69
CA ALA A 240 -11.57 1.68 1.71
C ALA A 240 -11.15 2.47 0.44
N LEU A 241 -11.94 2.33 -0.63
CA LEU A 241 -11.94 3.25 -1.76
C LEU A 241 -13.29 3.96 -1.85
N VAL A 242 -13.26 5.23 -2.25
CA VAL A 242 -14.46 5.98 -2.61
C VAL A 242 -14.30 6.47 -4.04
N ILE A 243 -15.15 6.02 -4.94
CA ILE A 243 -15.13 6.38 -6.37
C ILE A 243 -16.57 6.57 -6.84
N ASP A 244 -16.86 7.71 -7.50
CA ASP A 244 -18.19 8.00 -8.04
C ASP A 244 -19.32 7.78 -7.01
N ASP A 245 -19.13 8.33 -5.80
CA ASP A 245 -20.08 8.23 -4.69
C ASP A 245 -20.32 6.79 -4.16
N HIS A 246 -19.46 5.84 -4.53
CA HIS A 246 -19.52 4.47 -4.04
C HIS A 246 -18.31 4.16 -3.15
N LEU A 247 -18.62 3.60 -1.98
CA LEU A 247 -17.66 3.13 -0.99
C LEU A 247 -17.46 1.62 -1.19
N PHE A 248 -16.19 1.21 -1.30
CA PHE A 248 -15.73 -0.17 -1.42
C PHE A 248 -14.99 -0.56 -0.14
N VAL A 249 -15.53 -1.51 0.63
CA VAL A 249 -15.00 -1.88 1.96
C VAL A 249 -14.83 -3.39 2.08
N SER A 250 -13.65 -3.81 2.51
CA SER A 250 -13.35 -5.19 2.91
C SER A 250 -13.61 -5.39 4.41
N GLY A 251 -14.13 -6.55 4.80
CA GLY A 251 -14.36 -6.92 6.20
C GLY A 251 -13.79 -8.28 6.54
N GLU A 252 -13.20 -8.41 7.73
CA GLU A 252 -12.70 -9.69 8.23
C GLU A 252 -13.82 -10.68 8.54
N ASN A 253 -15.07 -10.24 8.53
CA ASN A 253 -16.23 -11.10 8.62
C ASN A 253 -16.45 -12.00 7.37
N SER A 254 -15.49 -11.97 6.42
CA SER A 254 -15.48 -12.71 5.15
C SER A 254 -16.42 -12.15 4.09
N TRP A 255 -16.78 -10.89 4.18
CA TRP A 255 -17.63 -10.20 3.23
C TRP A 255 -17.01 -8.88 2.77
N PHE A 256 -17.21 -8.60 1.49
CA PHE A 256 -16.87 -7.33 0.86
C PHE A 256 -18.17 -6.53 0.63
N TYR A 257 -18.15 -5.21 0.82
CA TYR A 257 -19.32 -4.35 0.72
C TYR A 257 -19.11 -3.27 -0.33
N ILE A 258 -20.14 -3.03 -1.13
CA ILE A 258 -20.26 -1.87 -2.02
C ILE A 258 -21.47 -1.07 -1.57
N VAL A 259 -21.24 0.20 -1.19
CA VAL A 259 -22.25 1.08 -0.62
C VAL A 259 -22.26 2.39 -1.38
N LYS A 260 -23.42 2.80 -1.89
CA LYS A 260 -23.60 4.16 -2.42
C LYS A 260 -23.79 5.11 -1.26
N LEU A 261 -22.94 6.13 -1.15
CA LEU A 261 -22.91 7.04 0.00
C LEU A 261 -24.02 8.08 -0.03
N ASN A 262 -24.44 8.54 -1.23
CA ASN A 262 -25.38 9.65 -1.44
C ASN A 262 -24.93 10.89 -0.64
N ARG A 263 -23.66 11.30 -0.87
CA ARG A 263 -23.05 12.46 -0.21
C ARG A 263 -23.70 13.76 -0.68
N GLY A 264 -23.77 14.74 0.22
CA GLY A 264 -24.31 16.06 -0.08
C GLY A 264 -24.10 17.01 1.10
N TYR A 265 -24.77 18.15 1.05
CA TYR A 265 -24.75 19.15 2.11
C TYR A 265 -26.17 19.50 2.56
N ASP A 266 -26.34 19.73 3.85
CA ASP A 266 -27.59 20.24 4.40
C ASP A 266 -27.78 21.76 4.15
N ALA A 267 -28.87 22.31 4.65
CA ALA A 267 -29.19 23.74 4.51
C ALA A 267 -28.21 24.67 5.27
N ALA A 268 -27.46 24.15 6.20
CA ALA A 268 -26.40 24.84 6.94
C ALA A 268 -25.03 24.71 6.28
N GLY A 269 -24.93 24.01 5.15
CA GLY A 269 -23.68 23.74 4.44
C GLY A 269 -22.82 22.66 5.12
N LYS A 270 -23.39 21.80 5.98
CA LYS A 270 -22.70 20.70 6.63
C LYS A 270 -22.85 19.42 5.80
N VAL A 271 -21.76 18.65 5.68
CA VAL A 271 -21.76 17.40 4.92
C VAL A 271 -22.76 16.40 5.49
N THR A 272 -23.44 15.68 4.61
CA THR A 272 -24.39 14.62 4.94
C THR A 272 -24.14 13.39 4.10
N VAL A 273 -24.56 12.21 4.59
CA VAL A 273 -24.57 10.94 3.85
C VAL A 273 -25.92 10.24 4.02
N ALA A 274 -26.38 9.50 3.01
CA ALA A 274 -27.55 8.65 3.07
C ALA A 274 -27.25 7.27 2.46
N PRO A 275 -26.41 6.44 3.13
CA PRO A 275 -25.83 5.25 2.55
C PRO A 275 -26.86 4.18 2.18
N GLN A 276 -26.65 3.56 1.02
CA GLN A 276 -27.47 2.47 0.50
C GLN A 276 -26.57 1.31 0.09
N LEU A 277 -26.81 0.13 0.64
CA LEU A 277 -26.11 -1.08 0.21
C LEU A 277 -26.41 -1.38 -1.26
N VAL A 278 -25.36 -1.53 -2.07
CA VAL A 278 -25.45 -1.93 -3.47
C VAL A 278 -25.22 -3.44 -3.62
N ALA A 279 -24.15 -3.96 -2.97
CA ALA A 279 -23.82 -5.38 -3.03
C ALA A 279 -23.02 -5.82 -1.79
N THR A 280 -23.17 -7.13 -1.47
CA THR A 280 -22.23 -7.85 -0.62
C THR A 280 -21.63 -8.99 -1.44
N LEU A 281 -20.30 -9.18 -1.35
CA LEU A 281 -19.58 -10.21 -2.10
C LEU A 281 -18.88 -11.13 -1.10
N PRO A 282 -19.05 -12.48 -1.20
CA PRO A 282 -18.35 -13.41 -0.32
C PRO A 282 -16.86 -13.49 -0.70
N SER A 283 -15.98 -13.55 0.30
CA SER A 283 -14.56 -13.83 0.09
C SER A 283 -14.28 -15.31 -0.21
N PHE A 284 -15.29 -16.14 -0.25
CA PHE A 284 -15.20 -17.60 -0.31
C PHE A 284 -16.11 -18.19 -1.39
N ASP A 285 -15.86 -19.46 -1.71
CA ASP A 285 -16.71 -20.29 -2.57
C ASP A 285 -16.66 -21.76 -2.09
N ASP A 286 -17.47 -22.61 -2.74
CA ASP A 286 -17.55 -24.05 -2.39
C ASP A 286 -16.20 -24.76 -2.55
N GLN A 287 -15.37 -24.35 -3.52
CA GLN A 287 -14.04 -24.93 -3.72
C GLN A 287 -13.10 -24.55 -2.58
N LEU A 288 -13.10 -23.27 -2.15
CA LEU A 288 -12.28 -22.83 -1.02
C LEU A 288 -12.67 -23.55 0.27
N ALA A 289 -13.96 -23.86 0.45
CA ALA A 289 -14.41 -24.62 1.62
C ALA A 289 -13.83 -26.04 1.67
N VAL A 290 -13.40 -26.58 0.53
CA VAL A 290 -12.68 -27.86 0.44
C VAL A 290 -11.16 -27.65 0.62
N ASP A 291 -10.61 -26.61 -0.01
CA ASP A 291 -9.17 -26.32 -0.04
C ASP A 291 -8.65 -25.77 1.31
N ALA A 292 -9.45 -24.95 1.99
CA ALA A 292 -9.18 -24.31 3.28
C ALA A 292 -10.36 -24.49 4.26
N PRO A 293 -10.53 -25.69 4.83
CA PRO A 293 -11.68 -26.03 5.67
C PRO A 293 -11.66 -25.40 7.08
N ASP A 294 -10.56 -24.79 7.46
CA ASP A 294 -10.39 -24.01 8.71
C ASP A 294 -11.23 -22.73 8.74
N ARG A 295 -11.67 -22.26 7.56
CA ARG A 295 -12.50 -21.07 7.37
C ARG A 295 -11.88 -19.75 7.84
N HIS A 296 -10.56 -19.64 7.86
CA HIS A 296 -9.87 -18.37 7.98
C HIS A 296 -9.98 -17.62 6.64
N TRP A 297 -11.14 -16.96 6.42
CA TRP A 297 -11.48 -16.36 5.14
C TRP A 297 -11.67 -14.84 5.25
N SER A 298 -11.10 -14.22 6.29
CA SER A 298 -11.14 -12.76 6.47
C SER A 298 -10.57 -12.02 5.26
N ILE A 299 -11.02 -10.78 5.03
CA ILE A 299 -10.43 -9.90 4.02
C ILE A 299 -9.72 -8.79 4.76
N GLU A 300 -8.40 -8.90 4.87
CA GLU A 300 -7.53 -7.89 5.49
C GLU A 300 -6.94 -6.96 4.43
N THR A 301 -6.89 -7.41 3.17
CA THR A 301 -6.44 -6.59 2.04
C THR A 301 -7.35 -5.38 1.79
N SER A 302 -6.74 -4.27 1.39
CA SER A 302 -7.47 -3.14 0.81
C SER A 302 -7.99 -3.48 -0.59
N PRO A 303 -9.17 -2.99 -1.01
CA PRO A 303 -9.66 -3.18 -2.37
C PRO A 303 -8.74 -2.53 -3.40
N THR A 304 -8.53 -3.20 -4.52
CA THR A 304 -7.82 -2.68 -5.68
C THR A 304 -8.76 -2.66 -6.87
N ILE A 305 -8.81 -1.55 -7.61
CA ILE A 305 -9.63 -1.43 -8.80
C ILE A 305 -8.74 -1.04 -9.97
N SER A 306 -8.83 -1.80 -11.06
CA SER A 306 -8.19 -1.50 -12.35
C SER A 306 -9.17 -1.82 -13.47
N GLY A 307 -9.35 -0.90 -14.39
CA GLY A 307 -10.42 -0.99 -15.38
C GLY A 307 -11.79 -0.98 -14.72
N ASN A 308 -12.56 -2.01 -15.01
CA ASN A 308 -13.85 -2.29 -14.40
C ASN A 308 -13.81 -3.49 -13.46
N THR A 309 -12.64 -3.87 -12.97
CA THR A 309 -12.50 -5.04 -12.09
C THR A 309 -12.04 -4.63 -10.70
N LEU A 310 -12.82 -5.02 -9.70
CA LEU A 310 -12.50 -4.96 -8.29
C LEU A 310 -11.76 -6.24 -7.88
N TYR A 311 -10.57 -6.10 -7.29
CA TYR A 311 -9.77 -7.21 -6.77
C TYR A 311 -9.63 -7.12 -5.25
N PHE A 312 -9.65 -8.28 -4.58
CA PHE A 312 -9.28 -8.46 -3.19
C PHE A 312 -8.83 -9.90 -2.93
N ALA A 313 -8.10 -10.12 -1.85
CA ALA A 313 -7.67 -11.43 -1.39
C ALA A 313 -8.16 -11.69 0.04
N ASN A 314 -8.07 -12.94 0.49
CA ASN A 314 -8.43 -13.32 1.85
C ASN A 314 -7.33 -14.13 2.55
N SER A 315 -7.46 -14.30 3.87
CA SER A 315 -6.50 -15.02 4.72
C SER A 315 -6.43 -16.54 4.46
N ALA A 316 -7.21 -17.07 3.50
CA ALA A 316 -7.02 -18.41 2.97
C ALA A 316 -6.25 -18.42 1.64
N GLY A 317 -5.85 -17.25 1.15
CA GLY A 317 -5.12 -17.08 -0.11
C GLY A 317 -6.00 -17.06 -1.35
N LEU A 318 -7.31 -16.83 -1.25
CA LEU A 318 -8.17 -16.72 -2.41
C LEU A 318 -8.20 -15.29 -2.93
N ILE A 319 -7.59 -15.07 -4.08
CA ILE A 319 -7.67 -13.84 -4.86
C ILE A 319 -8.90 -13.92 -5.76
N GLN A 320 -9.73 -12.87 -5.70
CA GLN A 320 -10.93 -12.76 -6.52
C GLN A 320 -10.94 -11.43 -7.29
N GLY A 321 -11.49 -11.48 -8.51
CA GLY A 321 -11.80 -10.30 -9.31
C GLY A 321 -13.27 -10.28 -9.69
N PHE A 322 -13.94 -9.14 -9.48
CA PHE A 322 -15.35 -8.96 -9.81
C PHE A 322 -15.53 -7.83 -10.81
N ASP A 323 -16.24 -8.10 -11.89
CA ASP A 323 -16.70 -7.07 -12.84
C ASP A 323 -17.72 -6.17 -12.17
N ILE A 324 -17.38 -4.90 -12.03
CA ILE A 324 -18.20 -3.83 -11.45
C ILE A 324 -18.71 -2.82 -12.49
N SER A 325 -18.52 -3.09 -13.80
CA SER A 325 -18.86 -2.18 -14.89
C SER A 325 -20.30 -1.66 -14.85
N ARG A 326 -21.23 -2.46 -14.31
CA ARG A 326 -22.66 -2.16 -14.26
C ARG A 326 -23.21 -1.86 -12.87
N VAL A 327 -22.34 -1.69 -11.88
CA VAL A 327 -22.75 -1.39 -10.50
C VAL A 327 -23.56 -0.09 -10.43
N LYS A 328 -23.15 0.94 -11.20
CA LYS A 328 -23.90 2.22 -11.31
C LYS A 328 -25.31 2.06 -11.87
N ASP A 329 -25.57 0.99 -12.65
CA ASP A 329 -26.89 0.63 -13.18
C ASP A 329 -27.73 -0.21 -12.18
N GLY A 330 -27.21 -0.48 -11.00
CA GLY A 330 -27.85 -1.35 -9.99
C GLY A 330 -27.71 -2.85 -10.30
N VAL A 331 -26.80 -3.26 -11.18
CA VAL A 331 -26.51 -4.67 -11.47
C VAL A 331 -25.42 -5.16 -10.53
N ALA A 332 -25.68 -6.29 -9.87
CA ALA A 332 -24.72 -6.88 -8.94
C ALA A 332 -23.42 -7.30 -9.66
N PRO A 333 -22.26 -7.14 -9.02
CA PRO A 333 -20.99 -7.60 -9.56
C PRO A 333 -20.96 -9.08 -9.88
N THR A 334 -20.20 -9.44 -10.92
CA THR A 334 -20.00 -10.84 -11.32
C THR A 334 -18.54 -11.22 -11.18
N ARG A 335 -18.24 -12.36 -10.52
CA ARG A 335 -16.86 -12.81 -10.40
C ARG A 335 -16.32 -13.24 -11.78
N VAL A 336 -15.19 -12.62 -12.18
CA VAL A 336 -14.51 -12.85 -13.46
C VAL A 336 -13.11 -13.43 -13.29
N PHE A 337 -12.55 -13.37 -12.09
CA PHE A 337 -11.22 -13.89 -11.79
C PHE A 337 -11.20 -14.64 -10.47
N ARG A 338 -10.44 -15.75 -10.43
CA ARG A 338 -10.19 -16.59 -9.25
C ARG A 338 -8.80 -17.17 -9.31
N TYR A 339 -8.01 -16.96 -8.28
CA TYR A 339 -6.71 -17.60 -8.11
C TYR A 339 -6.49 -17.93 -6.64
N TRP A 340 -5.98 -19.12 -6.33
CA TRP A 340 -5.70 -19.56 -4.97
C TRP A 340 -4.21 -19.73 -4.75
N THR A 341 -3.63 -18.95 -3.84
CA THR A 341 -2.21 -19.00 -3.47
C THR A 341 -1.89 -20.18 -2.55
N GLY A 342 -2.85 -20.56 -1.71
CA GLY A 342 -2.70 -21.64 -0.73
C GLY A 342 -2.25 -21.17 0.65
N ASP A 343 -1.89 -19.91 0.83
CA ASP A 343 -1.49 -19.35 2.12
C ASP A 343 -2.10 -17.98 2.35
N ASP A 344 -2.01 -17.46 3.55
CA ASP A 344 -2.55 -16.18 3.95
C ASP A 344 -2.09 -15.06 3.02
N THR A 345 -2.99 -14.14 2.69
CA THR A 345 -2.71 -13.06 1.74
C THR A 345 -3.28 -11.75 2.30
N ASP A 346 -2.52 -11.11 3.16
CA ASP A 346 -2.82 -9.82 3.77
C ASP A 346 -2.21 -8.66 2.97
N ALA A 347 -1.12 -8.93 2.23
CA ALA A 347 -0.57 -7.98 1.29
C ALA A 347 -1.63 -7.56 0.25
N THR A 348 -1.88 -6.27 0.15
CA THR A 348 -2.83 -5.74 -0.84
C THR A 348 -2.33 -5.99 -2.26
N ILE A 349 -3.26 -6.32 -3.16
CA ILE A 349 -2.97 -6.54 -4.58
C ILE A 349 -2.60 -5.21 -5.22
N VAL A 350 -1.51 -5.17 -5.99
CA VAL A 350 -1.11 -4.00 -6.78
C VAL A 350 -1.37 -4.29 -8.25
N ALA A 351 -2.09 -3.38 -8.93
CA ALA A 351 -2.37 -3.51 -10.36
C ALA A 351 -1.46 -2.59 -11.18
N ASP A 352 -0.78 -3.16 -12.19
CA ASP A 352 0.07 -2.42 -13.12
C ASP A 352 -0.74 -1.90 -14.32
N ALA A 353 -0.17 -0.96 -15.06
CA ALA A 353 -0.78 -0.33 -16.24
C ALA A 353 -1.08 -1.33 -17.37
N ASP A 354 -0.37 -2.45 -17.44
CA ASP A 354 -0.60 -3.53 -18.39
C ASP A 354 -1.74 -4.48 -17.98
N GLY A 355 -2.40 -4.21 -16.84
CA GLY A 355 -3.48 -5.01 -16.28
C GLY A 355 -3.02 -6.24 -15.50
N THR A 356 -1.71 -6.45 -15.33
CA THR A 356 -1.18 -7.52 -14.48
C THR A 356 -1.23 -7.14 -13.01
N LEU A 357 -1.21 -8.14 -12.13
CA LEU A 357 -1.29 -7.98 -10.68
C LEU A 357 -0.01 -8.49 -10.02
N TYR A 358 0.46 -7.76 -9.01
CA TYR A 358 1.54 -8.20 -8.12
C TYR A 358 0.97 -8.49 -6.74
N VAL A 359 1.34 -9.65 -6.19
CA VAL A 359 0.78 -10.18 -4.95
C VAL A 359 1.90 -10.72 -4.07
N GLY A 360 1.87 -10.34 -2.79
CA GLY A 360 2.56 -11.00 -1.71
C GLY A 360 1.66 -12.03 -1.03
N SER A 361 2.20 -13.13 -0.53
CA SER A 361 1.48 -14.10 0.29
C SER A 361 2.37 -14.54 1.44
N GLU A 362 1.78 -14.90 2.55
CA GLU A 362 2.52 -15.38 3.70
C GLU A 362 3.00 -16.83 3.55
N TRP A 363 3.78 -17.25 4.53
CA TRP A 363 4.20 -18.63 4.71
C TRP A 363 3.79 -19.11 6.12
N GLU A 364 2.50 -19.01 6.41
CA GLU A 364 1.94 -19.41 7.69
C GLU A 364 1.48 -20.87 7.68
N LYS A 365 0.64 -21.23 6.71
CA LYS A 365 0.06 -22.56 6.56
C LYS A 365 1.04 -23.54 5.92
N GLY A 366 1.92 -23.07 5.04
CA GLY A 366 2.99 -23.83 4.41
C GLY A 366 2.50 -25.11 3.73
N ASN A 367 1.30 -25.09 3.15
CA ASN A 367 0.69 -26.24 2.51
C ASN A 367 1.31 -26.56 1.14
N ALA A 368 0.85 -27.62 0.48
CA ALA A 368 1.40 -28.07 -0.79
C ALA A 368 1.19 -27.05 -1.91
N ARG A 369 0.08 -26.28 -1.88
CA ARG A 369 -0.23 -25.26 -2.87
C ARG A 369 0.67 -24.05 -2.72
N SER A 370 0.84 -23.52 -1.50
CA SER A 370 1.72 -22.37 -1.25
C SER A 370 3.19 -22.69 -1.56
N LYS A 371 3.62 -23.94 -1.34
CA LYS A 371 4.95 -24.42 -1.79
C LYS A 371 5.13 -24.38 -3.30
N GLN A 372 4.07 -24.75 -4.03
CA GLN A 372 4.09 -24.79 -5.49
C GLN A 372 4.04 -23.38 -6.10
N VAL A 373 3.25 -22.49 -5.51
CA VAL A 373 3.01 -21.14 -6.04
C VAL A 373 4.12 -20.18 -5.65
N GLY A 374 4.68 -20.29 -4.43
CA GLY A 374 5.59 -19.29 -3.89
C GLY A 374 4.86 -18.12 -3.22
N GLN A 375 5.61 -17.15 -2.72
CA GLN A 375 5.09 -16.06 -1.89
C GLN A 375 5.11 -14.70 -2.59
N MET A 376 5.92 -14.51 -3.61
CA MET A 376 5.95 -13.33 -4.48
C MET A 376 5.48 -13.74 -5.86
N MET A 377 4.49 -13.06 -6.44
CA MET A 377 3.95 -13.50 -7.72
C MET A 377 3.44 -12.35 -8.60
N LYS A 378 3.52 -12.58 -9.91
CA LYS A 378 2.85 -11.79 -10.93
C LYS A 378 1.76 -12.64 -11.57
N LEU A 379 0.54 -12.08 -11.63
CA LEU A 379 -0.63 -12.72 -12.22
C LEU A 379 -1.14 -11.92 -13.41
N ASP A 380 -1.63 -12.60 -14.44
CA ASP A 380 -2.29 -12.01 -15.60
C ASP A 380 -3.77 -12.41 -15.60
N PRO A 381 -4.69 -11.53 -15.16
CA PRO A 381 -6.13 -11.84 -15.13
C PRO A 381 -6.76 -12.06 -16.50
N SER A 382 -6.12 -11.62 -17.58
CA SER A 382 -6.60 -11.87 -18.95
C SER A 382 -6.50 -13.35 -19.35
N ARG A 383 -5.74 -14.15 -18.58
CA ARG A 383 -5.58 -15.61 -18.74
C ARG A 383 -6.13 -16.36 -17.53
N PRO A 384 -7.44 -16.32 -17.26
CA PRO A 384 -8.01 -16.82 -16.01
C PRO A 384 -7.78 -18.31 -15.74
N ASP A 385 -7.56 -19.12 -16.77
CA ASP A 385 -7.26 -20.57 -16.65
C ASP A 385 -5.80 -20.85 -16.27
N ASP A 386 -4.86 -19.93 -16.57
CA ASP A 386 -3.42 -20.03 -16.26
C ASP A 386 -2.84 -18.63 -16.02
N PRO A 387 -3.22 -17.96 -14.91
CA PRO A 387 -2.87 -16.56 -14.70
C PRO A 387 -1.44 -16.35 -14.18
N LEU A 388 -0.77 -17.38 -13.66
CA LEU A 388 0.57 -17.22 -13.09
C LEU A 388 1.60 -16.92 -14.20
N VAL A 389 2.19 -15.72 -14.15
CA VAL A 389 3.27 -15.33 -15.08
C VAL A 389 4.60 -15.83 -14.55
N TRP A 390 4.92 -15.48 -13.32
CA TRP A 390 6.08 -15.96 -12.58
C TRP A 390 5.81 -15.91 -11.08
N SER A 391 6.61 -16.65 -10.31
CA SER A 391 6.60 -16.59 -8.86
C SER A 391 7.94 -16.93 -8.25
N LEU A 392 8.20 -16.41 -7.05
CA LEU A 392 9.39 -16.63 -6.26
C LEU A 392 9.01 -17.14 -4.86
N PRO A 393 9.74 -18.12 -4.33
CA PRO A 393 9.52 -18.59 -2.97
C PRO A 393 10.20 -17.69 -1.93
N ASP A 394 9.52 -17.48 -0.80
CA ASP A 394 10.10 -17.02 0.45
C ASP A 394 9.67 -17.95 1.58
N GLN A 395 10.47 -18.98 1.85
CA GLN A 395 10.13 -20.10 2.73
C GLN A 395 11.20 -20.29 3.83
N VAL A 396 11.69 -19.18 4.35
CA VAL A 396 12.66 -19.18 5.47
C VAL A 396 11.94 -19.61 6.74
N ALA A 397 12.38 -20.70 7.36
CA ALA A 397 11.71 -21.29 8.52
C ALA A 397 11.50 -20.28 9.67
N GLY A 398 10.23 -20.03 10.04
CA GLY A 398 9.82 -19.22 11.18
C GLY A 398 9.79 -17.71 10.95
N LYS A 399 10.09 -17.24 9.73
CA LYS A 399 10.09 -15.81 9.36
C LYS A 399 9.83 -15.62 7.87
N ALA A 400 9.06 -16.49 7.25
CA ALA A 400 8.88 -16.46 5.81
C ALA A 400 7.56 -15.80 5.42
N GLY A 401 7.47 -15.43 4.14
CA GLY A 401 6.30 -14.83 3.55
C GLY A 401 6.31 -13.32 3.56
N ILE A 402 5.21 -12.76 3.15
CA ILE A 402 5.09 -11.34 2.86
C ILE A 402 3.77 -10.80 3.39
N TRP A 403 3.84 -9.88 4.35
CA TRP A 403 2.73 -9.00 4.76
C TRP A 403 2.75 -7.69 3.97
N ALA A 404 3.94 -7.21 3.67
CA ALA A 404 4.15 -5.95 2.98
C ALA A 404 3.54 -5.95 1.57
N THR A 405 2.84 -4.90 1.21
CA THR A 405 2.34 -4.70 -0.16
C THR A 405 3.50 -4.30 -1.07
N PRO A 406 3.71 -4.96 -2.23
CA PRO A 406 4.83 -4.66 -3.11
C PRO A 406 4.75 -3.23 -3.69
N ALA A 407 5.91 -2.66 -4.05
CA ALA A 407 5.99 -1.38 -4.75
C ALA A 407 6.39 -1.58 -6.22
N LEU A 408 5.76 -0.80 -7.12
CA LEU A 408 6.12 -0.77 -8.53
C LEU A 408 7.13 0.35 -8.80
N GLY A 409 8.21 0.02 -9.49
CA GLY A 409 9.14 0.97 -10.10
C GLY A 409 9.21 0.78 -11.61
N ASP A 410 10.13 1.48 -12.29
CA ASP A 410 10.33 1.35 -13.73
C ASP A 410 10.98 0.00 -14.09
N GLY A 411 10.17 -0.90 -14.64
CA GLY A 411 10.59 -2.26 -15.02
C GLY A 411 10.91 -3.20 -13.84
N VAL A 412 10.81 -2.74 -12.59
CA VAL A 412 11.13 -3.49 -11.37
C VAL A 412 9.96 -3.44 -10.40
N VAL A 413 9.71 -4.54 -9.69
CA VAL A 413 8.83 -4.59 -8.53
C VAL A 413 9.65 -4.88 -7.27
N TYR A 414 9.36 -4.13 -6.20
CA TYR A 414 10.05 -4.27 -4.92
C TYR A 414 9.19 -5.03 -3.93
N PHE A 415 9.76 -6.08 -3.34
CA PHE A 415 9.12 -6.87 -2.30
C PHE A 415 9.93 -6.76 -1.00
N ALA A 416 9.23 -6.51 0.10
CA ALA A 416 9.80 -6.66 1.44
C ALA A 416 9.23 -7.92 2.10
N THR A 417 10.08 -8.73 2.73
CA THR A 417 9.68 -10.01 3.31
C THR A 417 9.69 -9.97 4.84
N ASN A 418 8.88 -10.79 5.48
CA ASN A 418 8.84 -10.90 6.95
C ASN A 418 10.20 -11.30 7.56
N ALA A 419 11.14 -11.80 6.74
CA ALA A 419 12.50 -12.12 7.16
C ALA A 419 13.44 -10.89 7.15
N GLY A 420 12.99 -9.72 6.71
CA GLY A 420 13.80 -8.50 6.60
C GLY A 420 14.64 -8.42 5.34
N ARG A 421 14.18 -9.05 4.25
CA ARG A 421 14.81 -8.94 2.93
C ARG A 421 14.01 -8.02 2.05
N VAL A 422 14.68 -7.11 1.35
CA VAL A 422 14.10 -6.28 0.29
C VAL A 422 14.70 -6.72 -1.04
N LEU A 423 13.84 -7.03 -2.00
CA LEU A 423 14.23 -7.55 -3.31
C LEU A 423 13.76 -6.63 -4.42
N GLY A 424 14.65 -6.30 -5.37
CA GLY A 424 14.29 -5.76 -6.67
C GLY A 424 14.14 -6.90 -7.66
N VAL A 425 12.94 -7.04 -8.24
CA VAL A 425 12.58 -8.15 -9.13
C VAL A 425 12.15 -7.60 -10.49
N ASP A 426 12.73 -8.12 -11.57
CA ASP A 426 12.34 -7.75 -12.93
C ASP A 426 10.86 -8.07 -13.20
N LYS A 427 10.08 -7.07 -13.57
CA LYS A 427 8.62 -7.20 -13.79
C LYS A 427 8.25 -8.21 -14.89
N VAL A 428 9.11 -8.40 -15.87
CA VAL A 428 8.83 -9.26 -17.04
C VAL A 428 9.20 -10.70 -16.74
N THR A 429 10.41 -10.92 -16.21
CA THR A 429 11.00 -12.26 -16.09
C THR A 429 10.83 -12.89 -14.71
N GLY A 430 10.62 -12.09 -13.66
CA GLY A 430 10.66 -12.54 -12.26
C GLY A 430 12.08 -12.80 -11.75
N GLU A 431 13.12 -12.36 -12.48
CA GLU A 431 14.51 -12.48 -12.04
C GLU A 431 14.77 -11.54 -10.85
N VAL A 432 15.38 -12.06 -9.78
CA VAL A 432 15.87 -11.22 -8.67
C VAL A 432 17.12 -10.50 -9.14
N LEU A 433 17.01 -9.19 -9.33
CA LEU A 433 18.11 -8.34 -9.78
C LEU A 433 19.10 -8.04 -8.66
N TRP A 434 18.57 -7.81 -7.48
CA TRP A 434 19.34 -7.56 -6.25
C TRP A 434 18.50 -7.86 -5.00
N GLU A 435 19.18 -8.00 -3.87
CA GLU A 435 18.59 -8.24 -2.56
C GLU A 435 19.35 -7.47 -1.48
N LYS A 436 18.61 -6.78 -0.60
CA LYS A 436 19.10 -6.17 0.64
C LYS A 436 18.62 -6.99 1.84
N ASN A 437 19.47 -7.11 2.85
CA ASN A 437 19.10 -7.70 4.13
C ASN A 437 19.19 -6.60 5.20
N LEU A 438 18.05 -6.23 5.78
CA LEU A 438 17.96 -5.19 6.80
C LEU A 438 18.36 -5.69 8.20
N GLY A 439 18.52 -7.02 8.36
CA GLY A 439 18.93 -7.62 9.64
C GLY A 439 17.79 -7.86 10.62
N SER A 440 16.65 -7.22 10.44
CA SER A 440 15.44 -7.36 11.26
C SER A 440 14.21 -7.59 10.39
N GLN A 441 13.07 -7.93 10.99
CA GLN A 441 11.80 -8.13 10.29
C GLN A 441 11.32 -6.82 9.65
N THR A 442 10.66 -6.92 8.48
CA THR A 442 9.98 -5.81 7.83
C THR A 442 8.50 -6.16 7.64
N TRP A 443 7.62 -5.29 8.11
CA TRP A 443 6.17 -5.43 8.01
C TRP A 443 5.53 -4.24 7.28
N GLY A 444 6.16 -3.06 7.35
CA GLY A 444 5.80 -1.92 6.52
C GLY A 444 5.95 -2.24 5.04
N SER A 445 5.22 -1.55 4.18
CA SER A 445 5.34 -1.73 2.73
C SER A 445 6.40 -0.78 2.16
N PRO A 446 7.27 -1.24 1.24
CA PRO A 446 8.23 -0.39 0.58
C PRO A 446 7.53 0.70 -0.23
N VAL A 447 8.10 1.90 -0.26
CA VAL A 447 7.63 3.01 -1.08
C VAL A 447 8.74 3.51 -1.99
N VAL A 448 8.40 3.97 -3.19
CA VAL A 448 9.34 4.54 -4.16
C VAL A 448 8.84 5.92 -4.58
N VAL A 449 9.61 6.95 -4.27
CA VAL A 449 9.30 8.34 -4.63
C VAL A 449 10.59 8.99 -5.15
N ASP A 450 10.53 9.66 -6.30
CA ASP A 450 11.68 10.36 -6.91
C ASP A 450 12.96 9.50 -6.96
N ASP A 451 12.84 8.25 -7.44
CA ASP A 451 13.95 7.31 -7.53
C ASP A 451 14.57 6.90 -6.17
N THR A 452 13.92 7.20 -5.05
CA THR A 452 14.32 6.75 -3.71
C THR A 452 13.38 5.66 -3.20
N LEU A 453 13.92 4.49 -2.89
CA LEU A 453 13.23 3.38 -2.23
C LEU A 453 13.37 3.51 -0.71
N ILE A 454 12.25 3.60 -0.01
CA ILE A 454 12.22 3.74 1.46
C ILE A 454 11.59 2.50 2.07
N GLU A 455 12.25 1.93 3.09
CA GLU A 455 11.79 0.75 3.81
C GLU A 455 12.19 0.80 5.29
N GLY A 456 11.22 0.40 6.16
CA GLY A 456 11.42 0.33 7.61
C GLY A 456 11.62 -1.08 8.13
N ASP A 457 12.28 -1.21 9.29
CA ASP A 457 12.46 -2.49 9.96
C ASP A 457 11.99 -2.48 11.44
N CYS A 458 11.96 -3.66 12.06
CA CYS A 458 11.54 -3.82 13.45
C CYS A 458 12.62 -3.50 14.50
N GLU A 459 13.81 -3.06 14.10
CA GLU A 459 14.76 -2.40 15.00
C GLU A 459 14.58 -0.89 15.03
N GLY A 460 13.70 -0.35 14.16
CA GLY A 460 13.37 1.07 14.09
C GLY A 460 14.18 1.82 13.06
N ASN A 461 14.91 1.14 12.18
CA ASN A 461 15.65 1.78 11.11
C ASN A 461 14.74 2.06 9.92
N LEU A 462 14.61 3.32 9.54
CA LEU A 462 14.03 3.73 8.26
C LEU A 462 15.18 3.97 7.29
N ASN A 463 15.25 3.16 6.23
CA ASN A 463 16.35 3.17 5.26
C ASN A 463 15.88 3.71 3.92
N ALA A 464 16.70 4.51 3.26
CA ALA A 464 16.49 4.98 1.89
C ALA A 464 17.62 4.53 0.98
N TYR A 465 17.26 4.11 -0.22
CA TYR A 465 18.17 3.60 -1.23
C TYR A 465 17.93 4.30 -2.56
N ASP A 466 19.00 4.70 -3.26
CA ASP A 466 18.95 5.23 -4.62
C ASP A 466 18.62 4.11 -5.62
N VAL A 467 17.44 4.18 -6.22
CA VAL A 467 16.95 3.26 -7.25
C VAL A 467 16.81 3.93 -8.62
N SER A 468 17.57 5.01 -8.87
CA SER A 468 17.62 5.69 -10.18
C SER A 468 18.06 4.77 -11.32
N ASP A 469 18.88 3.74 -11.03
CA ASP A 469 19.03 2.56 -11.87
C ASP A 469 18.46 1.34 -11.12
N PRO A 470 17.17 1.02 -11.28
CA PRO A 470 16.50 0.01 -10.47
C PRO A 470 16.99 -1.42 -10.72
N ARG A 471 17.88 -1.62 -11.72
CA ARG A 471 18.42 -2.94 -12.09
C ARG A 471 19.73 -3.27 -11.41
N VAL A 472 20.37 -2.31 -10.74
CA VAL A 472 21.62 -2.52 -10.00
C VAL A 472 21.36 -2.52 -8.49
N ASP A 473 22.29 -3.11 -7.73
CA ASP A 473 22.24 -3.13 -6.27
C ASP A 473 22.26 -1.69 -5.72
N PRO A 474 21.15 -1.17 -5.14
CA PRO A 474 21.01 0.24 -4.85
C PRO A 474 21.91 0.68 -3.67
N PRO A 475 22.64 1.80 -3.78
CA PRO A 475 23.36 2.34 -2.65
C PRO A 475 22.41 2.85 -1.57
N LEU A 476 22.81 2.71 -0.30
CA LEU A 476 22.12 3.34 0.81
C LEU A 476 22.41 4.86 0.77
N GLU A 477 21.35 5.67 0.82
CA GLU A 477 21.45 7.13 0.89
C GLU A 477 21.51 7.61 2.35
N TRP A 478 20.54 7.19 3.15
CA TRP A 478 20.46 7.52 4.56
C TRP A 478 19.71 6.47 5.37
N THR A 479 19.91 6.52 6.69
CA THR A 479 19.13 5.77 7.68
C THR A 479 18.74 6.72 8.81
N VAL A 480 17.46 6.68 9.21
CA VAL A 480 16.96 7.33 10.43
C VAL A 480 16.60 6.26 11.44
N GLU A 481 17.16 6.34 12.66
CA GLU A 481 16.83 5.44 13.76
C GLU A 481 15.67 6.04 14.58
N LEU A 482 14.56 5.30 14.68
CA LEU A 482 13.38 5.64 15.45
C LEU A 482 13.17 4.63 16.59
N ASP A 483 12.40 5.01 17.60
CA ASP A 483 12.08 4.10 18.70
C ASP A 483 11.03 3.07 18.26
N GLY A 484 11.34 1.76 18.37
CA GLY A 484 10.42 0.66 18.14
C GLY A 484 10.27 0.22 16.69
N CYS A 485 9.59 -0.91 16.48
CA CYS A 485 9.37 -1.50 15.17
C CYS A 485 8.58 -0.55 14.24
N ILE A 486 9.06 -0.34 13.03
CA ILE A 486 8.35 0.38 11.97
C ILE A 486 7.44 -0.63 11.26
N GLU A 487 6.15 -0.58 11.60
CA GLU A 487 5.10 -1.42 11.00
C GLU A 487 4.25 -0.62 10.02
N THR A 488 4.24 0.70 10.17
CA THR A 488 3.54 1.65 9.31
C THR A 488 4.28 1.79 7.97
N THR A 489 3.56 1.77 6.87
CA THR A 489 4.07 2.18 5.55
C THR A 489 4.33 3.69 5.56
N PRO A 490 5.52 4.19 5.21
CA PRO A 490 5.79 5.62 5.18
C PRO A 490 4.92 6.36 4.15
N ALA A 491 4.46 7.57 4.49
CA ALA A 491 3.83 8.50 3.56
C ALA A 491 4.80 9.65 3.24
N VAL A 492 5.18 9.77 1.97
CA VAL A 492 6.07 10.85 1.49
C VAL A 492 5.22 11.96 0.90
N TRP A 493 5.42 13.20 1.38
CA TRP A 493 4.70 14.35 0.88
C TRP A 493 5.56 15.62 0.93
N ARG A 494 5.97 16.11 -0.23
CA ARG A 494 6.62 17.43 -0.43
C ARG A 494 7.71 17.75 0.58
N GLY A 495 8.76 16.92 0.64
CA GLY A 495 9.90 17.10 1.52
C GLY A 495 9.73 16.54 2.93
N ARG A 496 8.64 15.82 3.20
CA ARG A 496 8.39 15.21 4.50
C ARG A 496 8.03 13.73 4.40
N ILE A 497 8.28 13.00 5.48
CA ILE A 497 7.89 11.60 5.65
C ILE A 497 7.12 11.49 6.95
N TYR A 498 5.95 10.83 6.89
CA TYR A 498 5.08 10.59 8.04
C TYR A 498 4.92 9.11 8.28
N LEU A 499 5.11 8.67 9.52
CA LEU A 499 4.96 7.28 9.92
C LEU A 499 4.80 7.16 11.43
N ALA A 500 4.34 5.99 11.90
CA ALA A 500 4.34 5.64 13.32
C ALA A 500 5.19 4.41 13.59
N THR A 501 5.53 4.18 14.85
CA THR A 501 6.22 2.98 15.30
C THR A 501 5.50 2.30 16.45
N ARG A 502 5.88 1.07 16.72
CA ARG A 502 5.36 0.28 17.86
C ARG A 502 5.80 0.81 19.25
N SER A 503 6.61 1.89 19.30
CA SER A 503 6.86 2.63 20.53
C SER A 503 5.62 3.42 21.01
N GLY A 504 4.65 3.64 20.12
CA GLY A 504 3.46 4.46 20.38
C GLY A 504 3.59 5.90 19.89
N GLN A 505 4.65 6.22 19.14
CA GLN A 505 4.87 7.55 18.61
C GLN A 505 4.57 7.59 17.10
N PHE A 506 3.99 8.69 16.69
CA PHE A 506 3.88 9.12 15.30
C PHE A 506 4.95 10.19 15.05
N TYR A 507 5.60 10.15 13.88
CA TYR A 507 6.72 11.01 13.53
C TYR A 507 6.44 11.76 12.24
N ALA A 508 6.87 13.03 12.18
CA ALA A 508 7.16 13.72 10.92
C ALA A 508 8.67 13.88 10.80
N LEU A 509 9.20 13.47 9.67
CA LEU A 509 10.62 13.61 9.31
C LEU A 509 10.76 14.59 8.15
N GLY A 510 11.88 15.29 8.07
CA GLY A 510 12.21 16.17 6.97
C GLY A 510 13.55 16.84 7.18
N ASP A 511 14.03 17.55 6.17
CA ASP A 511 15.26 18.30 6.25
C ASP A 511 15.06 19.54 7.15
N PRO A 512 15.89 19.79 8.18
CA PRO A 512 15.67 20.85 9.15
C PRO A 512 15.76 22.27 8.57
N ASP A 513 16.46 22.44 7.45
CA ASP A 513 16.69 23.72 6.78
C ASP A 513 15.77 23.94 5.56
N ASP A 514 14.75 23.10 5.34
CA ASP A 514 13.82 23.26 4.23
C ASP A 514 12.99 24.56 4.41
N PRO A 515 13.07 25.54 3.47
CA PRO A 515 12.30 26.77 3.55
C PRO A 515 10.78 26.57 3.49
N ALA A 516 10.27 25.41 3.09
CA ALA A 516 8.86 25.06 3.22
C ALA A 516 8.43 24.99 4.69
N ALA A 517 9.34 24.70 5.63
CA ALA A 517 9.11 24.71 7.07
C ALA A 517 9.00 26.13 7.68
N THR A 518 9.36 27.20 6.95
CA THR A 518 9.47 28.56 7.49
C THR A 518 8.38 29.53 7.01
N THR A 519 7.44 29.14 6.15
CA THR A 519 6.47 30.08 5.55
C THR A 519 5.24 30.41 6.42
N THR A 520 5.11 29.91 7.65
CA THR A 520 3.94 30.17 8.51
C THR A 520 4.15 31.16 9.66
N SER A 521 5.29 31.86 9.80
CA SER A 521 5.53 32.75 10.95
C SER A 521 5.60 34.27 10.67
N SER A 522 5.11 34.77 9.53
CA SER A 522 5.16 36.22 9.24
C SER A 522 3.86 36.81 8.70
N SER A 523 2.78 36.73 9.46
CA SER A 523 1.63 37.65 9.31
C SER A 523 1.22 38.25 10.66
N THR A 524 2.16 38.86 11.39
CA THR A 524 1.79 39.86 12.40
C THR A 524 1.43 41.14 11.68
N GLY A 525 0.12 41.33 11.46
CA GLY A 525 -0.44 42.56 10.94
C GLY A 525 -0.07 43.73 11.85
N SER A 526 0.73 44.66 11.31
CA SER A 526 0.90 45.98 11.85
C SER A 526 -0.43 46.75 11.79
N ALA A 527 -1.15 46.78 12.90
CA ALA A 527 -2.23 47.75 13.11
C ALA A 527 -1.64 49.10 13.41
N THR A 528 -1.74 50.05 12.49
CA THR A 528 -1.47 51.47 12.72
C THR A 528 -2.72 52.11 13.31
N PRO A 529 -2.67 52.83 14.43
CA PRO A 529 -3.81 53.59 14.91
C PRO A 529 -3.90 54.94 14.17
N GLY A 530 -5.06 55.26 13.63
CA GLY A 530 -5.47 56.53 13.11
C GLY A 530 -6.92 56.83 13.53
#